data_7af16c71ae644466f79f58bd02cc6611
#
_entry.id   7af16c71ae644466f79f58bd02cc6611
#
_cell.length_a   1.000
_cell.length_b   1.000
_cell.length_c   1.000
_cell.angle_alpha   90.00
_cell.angle_beta   90.00
_cell.angle_gamma   90.00
#
_symmetry.space_group_name_H-M   'P 1'
#
loop_
_entity.id
_entity.type
_entity.pdbx_description
1 polymer ?
#
loop_
_entity_poly.entity_id
_entity_poly.type
_entity_poly.pdbx_seq_one_letter_code
_entity_poly.pdbx_strand_id
1 'polypeptide(L)'
;NDSVYLLEKNWNVGLETSTRNSGVIHSGIYYPKNTLKSILSISGNNIIYDIAKRYGIAVKRVGKIIGAMDDQEIDELEKIMKNGIENNIEGLKFLEGNEIKELEPKINFKRAIYVPSTGIIDPTDLINYFYNMSLKNNVNIVKKTEVKGIKKIRDYYEISGISADEKFTIRSRYIINSAGLNSDKIASMVGLDIDKLGYKIHYCKGDYYRISGNTPVRMLVYPVPDRFGLGIHLTPDIYGTVRIGPNAYYVDRIDYKIETEKNVFINLVKKYMPDIINYNIEEDFSGIRPKLQGPNEGFRDFTIKHEDDNDLFGFINLIGIESPGLTASPAIGKYVSEMFENEVI
;
A
#
# COMPACT_ATOMS: atom_id res chain seq x y z
N ASN A 1 1.69 3.85 33.43
CA ASN A 1 1.75 4.81 32.30
C ASN A 1 2.97 4.46 31.46
N ASP A 2 2.77 3.64 30.43
CA ASP A 2 3.84 3.30 29.52
C ASP A 2 4.01 4.43 28.49
N SER A 3 5.25 4.86 28.27
CA SER A 3 5.57 5.87 27.26
C SER A 3 5.71 5.19 25.91
N VAL A 4 5.05 5.72 24.87
CA VAL A 4 5.19 5.24 23.48
C VAL A 4 6.09 6.18 22.72
N TYR A 5 7.08 5.63 22.04
CA TYR A 5 8.00 6.36 21.16
C TYR A 5 7.88 5.83 19.74
N LEU A 6 7.71 6.74 18.78
CA LEU A 6 7.84 6.46 17.35
C LEU A 6 9.18 7.04 16.88
N LEU A 7 10.07 6.18 16.43
CA LEU A 7 11.39 6.58 15.90
C LEU A 7 11.33 6.59 14.37
N GLU A 8 11.54 7.76 13.76
CA GLU A 8 11.54 7.94 12.31
C GLU A 8 12.91 8.43 11.84
N LYS A 9 13.53 7.67 10.93
CA LYS A 9 14.88 8.02 10.40
C LYS A 9 14.88 9.28 9.54
N ASN A 10 13.78 9.58 8.86
CA ASN A 10 13.67 10.74 8.00
C ASN A 10 13.33 12.01 8.80
N TRP A 11 13.43 13.16 8.13
CA TRP A 11 13.08 14.45 8.72
C TRP A 11 11.57 14.63 8.96
N ASN A 12 10.73 13.79 8.32
CA ASN A 12 9.29 13.71 8.58
C ASN A 12 8.78 12.28 8.35
N VAL A 13 7.60 11.98 8.89
CA VAL A 13 6.93 10.69 8.72
C VAL A 13 6.41 10.51 7.29
N GLY A 14 6.33 9.28 6.83
CA GLY A 14 5.66 8.91 5.59
C GLY A 14 6.40 9.23 4.29
N LEU A 15 7.65 9.67 4.31
CA LEU A 15 8.40 10.16 3.14
C LEU A 15 8.81 9.06 2.13
N GLU A 16 8.64 7.79 2.48
CA GLU A 16 8.98 6.67 1.60
C GLU A 16 7.70 6.08 0.96
N THR A 17 7.41 4.81 1.16
CA THR A 17 6.30 4.09 0.53
C THR A 17 4.93 4.74 0.79
N SER A 18 4.71 5.30 1.98
CA SER A 18 3.40 5.75 2.43
C SER A 18 2.84 6.96 1.66
N THR A 19 3.68 7.87 1.16
CA THR A 19 3.25 9.00 0.31
C THR A 19 3.54 8.81 -1.18
N ARG A 20 4.30 7.76 -1.54
CA ARG A 20 4.69 7.48 -2.93
C ARG A 20 3.83 6.36 -3.51
N ASN A 21 2.52 6.63 -3.61
CA ASN A 21 1.52 5.70 -4.11
C ASN A 21 0.35 6.45 -4.78
N SER A 22 -0.59 5.71 -5.35
CA SER A 22 -1.71 6.27 -6.11
C SER A 22 -2.82 6.89 -5.25
N GLY A 23 -2.78 6.78 -3.92
CA GLY A 23 -3.86 7.27 -3.04
C GLY A 23 -5.17 6.50 -3.15
N VAL A 24 -5.11 5.23 -3.57
CA VAL A 24 -6.30 4.39 -3.75
C VAL A 24 -6.75 3.78 -2.43
N ILE A 25 -8.04 3.92 -2.12
CA ILE A 25 -8.71 3.15 -1.08
C ILE A 25 -9.19 1.84 -1.73
N HIS A 26 -8.47 0.76 -1.49
CA HIS A 26 -8.69 -0.55 -2.10
C HIS A 26 -9.89 -1.28 -1.50
N SER A 27 -10.57 -2.10 -2.32
CA SER A 27 -11.70 -2.94 -1.91
C SER A 27 -11.29 -4.34 -1.42
N GLY A 28 -10.06 -4.78 -1.67
CA GLY A 28 -9.62 -6.16 -1.38
C GLY A 28 -9.88 -7.19 -2.49
N ILE A 29 -10.44 -6.77 -3.64
CA ILE A 29 -10.91 -7.68 -4.70
C ILE A 29 -9.86 -8.63 -5.29
N TYR A 30 -8.57 -8.24 -5.29
CA TYR A 30 -7.49 -9.03 -5.89
C TYR A 30 -6.86 -10.05 -4.95
N TYR A 31 -7.11 -9.96 -3.64
CA TYR A 31 -6.39 -10.77 -2.66
C TYR A 31 -7.15 -12.06 -2.33
N PRO A 32 -6.46 -13.20 -2.23
CA PRO A 32 -7.10 -14.46 -1.88
C PRO A 32 -7.85 -14.36 -0.55
N LYS A 33 -8.99 -15.03 -0.46
CA LYS A 33 -9.81 -15.08 0.75
C LYS A 33 -8.99 -15.54 1.96
N ASN A 34 -9.27 -14.97 3.12
CA ASN A 34 -8.62 -15.27 4.40
C ASN A 34 -7.15 -14.86 4.51
N THR A 35 -6.62 -14.10 3.56
CA THR A 35 -5.29 -13.47 3.70
C THR A 35 -5.40 -12.18 4.51
N LEU A 36 -4.31 -11.78 5.19
CA LEU A 36 -4.24 -10.50 5.90
C LEU A 36 -4.46 -9.32 4.94
N LYS A 37 -3.92 -9.38 3.72
CA LYS A 37 -4.17 -8.38 2.67
C LYS A 37 -5.66 -8.22 2.37
N SER A 38 -6.41 -9.33 2.26
CA SER A 38 -7.85 -9.30 2.03
C SER A 38 -8.60 -8.74 3.24
N ILE A 39 -8.46 -9.37 4.41
CA ILE A 39 -9.20 -9.03 5.63
C ILE A 39 -8.96 -7.59 6.05
N LEU A 40 -7.68 -7.19 6.13
CA LEU A 40 -7.30 -5.88 6.63
C LEU A 40 -7.58 -4.75 5.64
N SER A 41 -7.56 -5.02 4.32
CA SER A 41 -7.93 -3.98 3.34
C SER A 41 -9.45 -3.74 3.31
N ILE A 42 -10.27 -4.76 3.43
CA ILE A 42 -11.72 -4.62 3.48
C ILE A 42 -12.14 -3.85 4.76
N SER A 43 -11.60 -4.26 5.90
CA SER A 43 -11.83 -3.56 7.18
C SER A 43 -11.31 -2.13 7.13
N GLY A 44 -10.08 -1.93 6.66
CA GLY A 44 -9.44 -0.61 6.55
C GLY A 44 -10.16 0.33 5.59
N ASN A 45 -10.72 -0.17 4.49
CA ASN A 45 -11.55 0.60 3.56
C ASN A 45 -12.69 1.31 4.31
N ASN A 46 -13.48 0.58 5.08
CA ASN A 46 -14.59 1.13 5.86
C ASN A 46 -14.09 2.15 6.90
N ILE A 47 -13.04 1.80 7.65
CA ILE A 47 -12.47 2.67 8.68
C ILE A 47 -11.96 4.00 8.08
N ILE A 48 -11.31 3.98 6.91
CA ILE A 48 -10.82 5.20 6.26
C ILE A 48 -11.98 6.13 5.88
N TYR A 49 -13.06 5.62 5.31
CA TYR A 49 -14.22 6.46 5.00
C TYR A 49 -14.87 7.05 6.25
N ASP A 50 -14.93 6.31 7.36
CA ASP A 50 -15.43 6.82 8.64
C ASP A 50 -14.51 7.89 9.23
N ILE A 51 -13.19 7.68 9.19
CA ILE A 51 -12.19 8.67 9.58
C ILE A 51 -12.34 9.94 8.73
N ALA A 52 -12.38 9.79 7.42
CA ALA A 52 -12.46 10.92 6.49
C ALA A 52 -13.74 11.75 6.75
N LYS A 53 -14.88 11.10 6.93
CA LYS A 53 -16.15 11.77 7.26
C LYS A 53 -16.10 12.49 8.61
N ARG A 54 -15.50 11.88 9.63
CA ARG A 54 -15.45 12.43 11.00
C ARG A 54 -14.48 13.59 11.14
N TYR A 55 -13.37 13.56 10.42
CA TYR A 55 -12.27 14.52 10.58
C TYR A 55 -12.09 15.46 9.38
N GLY A 56 -12.98 15.40 8.39
CA GLY A 56 -12.99 16.32 7.26
C GLY A 56 -11.83 16.08 6.27
N ILE A 57 -11.31 14.83 6.18
CA ILE A 57 -10.28 14.50 5.19
C ILE A 57 -10.94 14.36 3.82
N ALA A 58 -10.33 14.99 2.81
CA ALA A 58 -10.83 14.92 1.45
C ALA A 58 -10.73 13.48 0.90
N VAL A 59 -11.87 12.89 0.58
CA VAL A 59 -12.01 11.55 0.04
C VAL A 59 -13.12 11.53 -1.01
N LYS A 60 -12.96 10.73 -2.06
CA LYS A 60 -14.00 10.49 -3.06
C LYS A 60 -14.18 8.99 -3.28
N ARG A 61 -15.40 8.49 -3.13
CA ARG A 61 -15.78 7.12 -3.49
C ARG A 61 -16.13 7.08 -4.96
N VAL A 62 -15.13 7.12 -5.83
CA VAL A 62 -15.30 7.22 -7.28
C VAL A 62 -15.61 5.87 -7.94
N GLY A 63 -15.41 4.75 -7.25
CA GLY A 63 -15.50 3.42 -7.82
C GLY A 63 -14.31 3.06 -8.70
N LYS A 64 -14.32 1.82 -9.18
CA LYS A 64 -13.30 1.26 -10.07
C LYS A 64 -13.96 0.42 -11.14
N ILE A 65 -13.45 0.48 -12.35
CA ILE A 65 -13.69 -0.52 -13.38
C ILE A 65 -12.42 -1.34 -13.62
N ILE A 66 -12.59 -2.64 -13.66
CA ILE A 66 -11.53 -3.61 -14.04
C ILE A 66 -11.99 -4.21 -15.34
N GLY A 67 -11.23 -3.99 -16.43
CA GLY A 67 -11.71 -4.32 -17.76
C GLY A 67 -10.82 -5.29 -18.53
N ALA A 68 -11.49 -6.18 -19.27
CA ALA A 68 -10.92 -7.05 -20.27
C ALA A 68 -11.04 -6.43 -21.67
N MET A 69 -9.97 -6.47 -22.44
CA MET A 69 -9.92 -5.92 -23.80
C MET A 69 -10.35 -6.96 -24.85
N ASP A 70 -10.14 -8.23 -24.57
CA ASP A 70 -10.45 -9.34 -25.47
C ASP A 70 -10.99 -10.56 -24.72
N ASP A 71 -11.32 -11.65 -25.49
CA ASP A 71 -11.90 -12.86 -24.92
C ASP A 71 -10.92 -13.64 -24.05
N GLN A 72 -9.61 -13.50 -24.27
CA GLN A 72 -8.58 -14.21 -23.50
C GLN A 72 -8.47 -13.63 -22.07
N GLU A 73 -8.77 -12.34 -21.91
CA GLU A 73 -8.77 -11.67 -20.61
C GLU A 73 -10.07 -11.87 -19.82
N ILE A 74 -11.15 -12.34 -20.45
CA ILE A 74 -12.46 -12.55 -19.79
C ILE A 74 -12.37 -13.62 -18.71
N ASP A 75 -11.66 -14.71 -18.93
CA ASP A 75 -11.49 -15.78 -17.95
C ASP A 75 -10.83 -15.26 -16.66
N GLU A 76 -9.85 -14.37 -16.79
CA GLU A 76 -9.19 -13.75 -15.63
C GLU A 76 -10.12 -12.76 -14.94
N LEU A 77 -10.89 -12.00 -15.71
CA LEU A 77 -11.90 -11.10 -15.16
C LEU A 77 -12.95 -11.88 -14.32
N GLU A 78 -13.38 -13.04 -14.77
CA GLU A 78 -14.32 -13.92 -14.04
C GLU A 78 -13.72 -14.45 -12.74
N LYS A 79 -12.44 -14.81 -12.72
CA LYS A 79 -11.73 -15.18 -11.49
C LYS A 79 -11.68 -14.03 -10.49
N ILE A 80 -11.43 -12.80 -10.96
CA ILE A 80 -11.43 -11.61 -10.12
C ILE A 80 -12.84 -11.38 -9.54
N MET A 81 -13.89 -11.52 -10.34
CA MET A 81 -15.27 -11.41 -9.86
C MET A 81 -15.58 -12.46 -8.79
N LYS A 82 -15.24 -13.71 -9.04
CA LYS A 82 -15.42 -14.82 -8.08
C LYS A 82 -14.70 -14.53 -6.77
N ASN A 83 -13.44 -14.09 -6.83
CA ASN A 83 -12.66 -13.74 -5.64
C ASN A 83 -13.29 -12.55 -4.87
N GLY A 84 -13.83 -11.57 -5.57
CA GLY A 84 -14.55 -10.45 -4.96
C GLY A 84 -15.82 -10.89 -4.22
N ILE A 85 -16.60 -11.80 -4.81
CA ILE A 85 -17.79 -12.38 -4.19
C ILE A 85 -17.39 -13.20 -2.94
N GLU A 86 -16.38 -14.05 -3.03
CA GLU A 86 -15.85 -14.84 -1.91
C GLU A 86 -15.36 -13.97 -0.75
N ASN A 87 -14.84 -12.78 -1.04
CA ASN A 87 -14.44 -11.77 -0.08
C ASN A 87 -15.60 -10.90 0.44
N ASN A 88 -16.85 -11.20 0.06
CA ASN A 88 -18.04 -10.43 0.43
C ASN A 88 -17.99 -8.96 0.06
N ILE A 89 -17.38 -8.62 -1.08
CA ILE A 89 -17.36 -7.24 -1.58
C ILE A 89 -18.72 -6.93 -2.20
N GLU A 90 -19.42 -5.97 -1.60
CA GLU A 90 -20.78 -5.62 -2.01
C GLU A 90 -20.83 -4.78 -3.29
N GLY A 91 -21.92 -4.91 -4.02
CA GLY A 91 -22.23 -4.07 -5.19
C GLY A 91 -21.40 -4.34 -6.44
N LEU A 92 -20.65 -5.47 -6.48
CA LEU A 92 -19.96 -5.89 -7.69
C LEU A 92 -20.96 -6.21 -8.79
N LYS A 93 -20.67 -5.75 -9.99
CA LYS A 93 -21.43 -6.11 -11.19
C LYS A 93 -20.55 -6.17 -12.42
N PHE A 94 -20.91 -7.03 -13.37
CA PHE A 94 -20.36 -6.94 -14.71
C PHE A 94 -20.97 -5.78 -15.47
N LEU A 95 -20.17 -5.17 -16.34
CA LEU A 95 -20.56 -4.12 -17.28
C LEU A 95 -20.16 -4.55 -18.68
N GLU A 96 -21.02 -4.26 -19.65
CA GLU A 96 -20.77 -4.58 -21.06
C GLU A 96 -21.11 -3.40 -21.97
N GLY A 97 -20.38 -3.27 -23.06
CA GLY A 97 -20.69 -2.34 -24.15
C GLY A 97 -21.05 -0.92 -23.71
N ASN A 98 -22.32 -0.56 -23.83
CA ASN A 98 -22.80 0.79 -23.55
C ASN A 98 -22.70 1.17 -22.06
N GLU A 99 -22.86 0.22 -21.14
CA GLU A 99 -22.76 0.51 -19.69
C GLU A 99 -21.36 1.03 -19.31
N ILE A 100 -20.30 0.46 -19.95
CA ILE A 100 -18.93 0.94 -19.76
C ILE A 100 -18.79 2.36 -20.32
N LYS A 101 -19.36 2.63 -21.50
CA LYS A 101 -19.31 3.94 -22.16
C LYS A 101 -20.08 5.02 -21.41
N GLU A 102 -21.16 4.67 -20.74
CA GLU A 102 -21.92 5.61 -19.89
C GLU A 102 -21.09 6.06 -18.67
N LEU A 103 -20.34 5.15 -18.07
CA LEU A 103 -19.48 5.46 -16.94
C LEU A 103 -18.18 6.14 -17.38
N GLU A 104 -17.50 5.59 -18.38
CA GLU A 104 -16.20 6.04 -18.88
C GLU A 104 -16.19 6.10 -20.42
N PRO A 105 -16.66 7.21 -21.01
CA PRO A 105 -16.86 7.30 -22.48
C PRO A 105 -15.63 7.04 -23.33
N LYS A 106 -14.44 7.27 -22.78
CA LYS A 106 -13.15 7.13 -23.48
C LYS A 106 -12.51 5.76 -23.37
N ILE A 107 -13.09 4.88 -22.54
CA ILE A 107 -12.53 3.56 -22.25
C ILE A 107 -13.13 2.49 -23.15
N ASN A 108 -12.25 1.67 -23.75
CA ASN A 108 -12.61 0.62 -24.71
C ASN A 108 -12.31 -0.77 -24.09
N PHE A 109 -13.08 -1.15 -23.07
CA PHE A 109 -13.09 -2.54 -22.60
C PHE A 109 -14.24 -3.29 -23.29
N LYS A 110 -14.03 -4.57 -23.55
CA LYS A 110 -15.07 -5.48 -24.04
C LYS A 110 -16.05 -5.85 -22.93
N ARG A 111 -15.53 -6.16 -21.74
CA ARG A 111 -16.28 -6.45 -20.52
C ARG A 111 -15.53 -5.89 -19.32
N ALA A 112 -16.23 -5.49 -18.28
CA ALA A 112 -15.61 -4.97 -17.08
C ALA A 112 -16.33 -5.40 -15.79
N ILE A 113 -15.63 -5.33 -14.66
CA ILE A 113 -16.23 -5.40 -13.32
C ILE A 113 -16.28 -3.98 -12.76
N TYR A 114 -17.44 -3.58 -12.29
CA TYR A 114 -17.61 -2.39 -11.48
C TYR A 114 -17.43 -2.71 -9.99
N VAL A 115 -16.59 -1.93 -9.29
CA VAL A 115 -16.26 -2.09 -7.88
C VAL A 115 -16.57 -0.79 -7.14
N PRO A 116 -17.77 -0.63 -6.55
CA PRO A 116 -18.25 0.65 -6.00
C PRO A 116 -17.55 1.09 -4.71
N SER A 117 -17.00 0.16 -3.93
CA SER A 117 -16.36 0.47 -2.63
C SER A 117 -14.98 1.11 -2.74
N THR A 118 -14.38 1.11 -3.94
CA THR A 118 -13.07 1.70 -4.19
C THR A 118 -13.15 3.23 -4.26
N GLY A 119 -12.15 3.92 -3.75
CA GLY A 119 -12.08 5.37 -3.77
C GLY A 119 -10.66 5.91 -3.81
N ILE A 120 -10.57 7.22 -3.63
CA ILE A 120 -9.32 7.97 -3.63
C ILE A 120 -9.24 8.89 -2.42
N ILE A 121 -8.03 9.04 -1.89
CA ILE A 121 -7.69 9.91 -0.77
C ILE A 121 -6.30 10.49 -1.01
N ASP A 122 -6.01 11.66 -0.45
CA ASP A 122 -4.62 12.11 -0.37
C ASP A 122 -3.86 11.32 0.71
N PRO A 123 -2.81 10.57 0.35
CA PRO A 123 -2.01 9.83 1.32
C PRO A 123 -1.41 10.71 2.41
N THR A 124 -1.03 11.96 2.06
CA THR A 124 -0.42 12.91 3.00
C THR A 124 -1.42 13.33 4.08
N ASP A 125 -2.67 13.60 3.70
CA ASP A 125 -3.71 13.98 4.65
C ASP A 125 -4.03 12.85 5.62
N LEU A 126 -4.09 11.61 5.13
CA LEU A 126 -4.29 10.44 5.98
C LEU A 126 -3.13 10.23 6.97
N ILE A 127 -1.88 10.40 6.51
CA ILE A 127 -0.70 10.30 7.38
C ILE A 127 -0.70 11.42 8.40
N ASN A 128 -1.01 12.65 8.01
CA ASN A 128 -1.12 13.80 8.92
C ASN A 128 -2.20 13.58 9.97
N TYR A 129 -3.31 12.96 9.61
CA TYR A 129 -4.33 12.56 10.57
C TYR A 129 -3.75 11.61 11.64
N PHE A 130 -3.08 10.52 11.24
CA PHE A 130 -2.48 9.59 12.19
C PHE A 130 -1.37 10.23 13.02
N TYR A 131 -0.55 11.08 12.41
CA TYR A 131 0.49 11.85 13.12
C TYR A 131 -0.10 12.71 14.23
N ASN A 132 -1.13 13.51 13.90
CA ASN A 132 -1.79 14.39 14.88
C ASN A 132 -2.53 13.60 15.97
N MET A 133 -3.17 12.48 15.62
CA MET A 133 -3.81 11.60 16.59
C MET A 133 -2.79 10.94 17.52
N SER A 134 -1.62 10.58 17.04
CA SER A 134 -0.53 10.06 17.87
C SER A 134 -0.05 11.09 18.87
N LEU A 135 0.18 12.35 18.45
CA LEU A 135 0.55 13.45 19.35
C LEU A 135 -0.53 13.71 20.40
N LYS A 136 -1.80 13.72 19.99
CA LYS A 136 -2.94 13.91 20.89
C LYS A 136 -3.06 12.82 21.96
N ASN A 137 -2.57 11.61 21.64
CA ASN A 137 -2.52 10.49 22.57
C ASN A 137 -1.15 10.33 23.26
N ASN A 138 -0.37 11.41 23.34
CA ASN A 138 0.91 11.48 24.06
C ASN A 138 1.99 10.52 23.52
N VAL A 139 1.96 10.19 22.22
CA VAL A 139 3.06 9.46 21.56
C VAL A 139 4.23 10.40 21.32
N ASN A 140 5.42 10.03 21.74
CA ASN A 140 6.64 10.78 21.50
C ASN A 140 7.17 10.44 20.10
N ILE A 141 7.00 11.35 19.14
CA ILE A 141 7.48 11.17 17.77
C ILE A 141 8.85 11.81 17.61
N VAL A 142 9.90 10.99 17.43
CA VAL A 142 11.30 11.42 17.31
C VAL A 142 11.76 11.22 15.88
N LYS A 143 11.85 12.30 15.14
CA LYS A 143 12.30 12.33 13.73
C LYS A 143 13.82 12.43 13.63
N LYS A 144 14.40 12.15 12.44
CA LYS A 144 15.85 12.09 12.20
C LYS A 144 16.55 11.12 13.16
N THR A 145 15.86 10.02 13.49
CA THR A 145 16.31 9.03 14.47
C THR A 145 16.36 7.66 13.84
N GLU A 146 17.54 7.22 13.49
CA GLU A 146 17.77 5.94 12.83
C GLU A 146 18.25 4.90 13.83
N VAL A 147 17.51 3.81 13.95
CA VAL A 147 17.91 2.63 14.73
C VAL A 147 19.03 1.90 13.99
N LYS A 148 20.13 1.62 14.69
CA LYS A 148 21.32 0.94 14.18
C LYS A 148 21.58 -0.41 14.85
N GLY A 149 20.95 -0.67 15.98
CA GLY A 149 21.08 -1.93 16.69
C GLY A 149 19.98 -2.14 17.71
N ILE A 150 19.57 -3.38 17.85
CA ILE A 150 18.62 -3.83 18.87
C ILE A 150 19.20 -5.09 19.51
N LYS A 151 19.23 -5.12 20.85
CA LYS A 151 19.70 -6.26 21.60
C LYS A 151 18.68 -6.65 22.65
N LYS A 152 18.23 -7.91 22.64
CA LYS A 152 17.41 -8.44 23.74
C LYS A 152 18.27 -8.66 24.99
N ILE A 153 17.82 -8.15 26.12
CA ILE A 153 18.46 -8.27 27.43
C ILE A 153 17.39 -8.69 28.44
N ARG A 154 17.29 -9.98 28.69
CA ARG A 154 16.27 -10.55 29.59
C ARG A 154 14.87 -10.09 29.19
N ASP A 155 14.22 -9.22 29.97
CA ASP A 155 12.82 -8.82 29.84
C ASP A 155 12.62 -7.51 29.05
N TYR A 156 13.70 -6.99 28.44
CA TYR A 156 13.62 -5.75 27.65
C TYR A 156 14.57 -5.78 26.45
N TYR A 157 14.39 -4.84 25.58
CA TYR A 157 15.25 -4.56 24.43
C TYR A 157 16.03 -3.29 24.67
N GLU A 158 17.33 -3.33 24.40
CA GLU A 158 18.17 -2.14 24.31
C GLU A 158 18.29 -1.75 22.84
N ILE A 159 17.81 -0.54 22.52
CA ILE A 159 17.75 0.02 21.17
C ILE A 159 18.79 1.13 21.10
N SER A 160 19.69 1.04 20.14
CA SER A 160 20.74 2.03 19.89
C SER A 160 20.67 2.59 18.48
N GLY A 161 21.15 3.80 18.30
CA GLY A 161 21.12 4.44 16.99
C GLY A 161 21.70 5.84 16.99
N ILE A 162 21.31 6.62 15.98
CA ILE A 162 21.71 8.02 15.80
C ILE A 162 20.45 8.87 15.73
N SER A 163 20.37 9.91 16.53
CA SER A 163 19.30 10.91 16.56
C SER A 163 19.91 12.29 16.40
N ALA A 164 19.57 13.01 15.32
CA ALA A 164 20.13 14.33 15.01
C ALA A 164 21.66 14.38 15.15
N ASP A 165 22.36 13.37 14.59
CA ASP A 165 23.80 13.19 14.59
C ASP A 165 24.43 12.76 15.95
N GLU A 166 23.63 12.60 16.99
CA GLU A 166 24.07 12.11 18.30
C GLU A 166 23.72 10.64 18.51
N LYS A 167 24.59 9.89 19.19
CA LYS A 167 24.30 8.51 19.58
C LYS A 167 23.28 8.48 20.71
N PHE A 168 22.32 7.58 20.61
CA PHE A 168 21.36 7.32 21.67
C PHE A 168 21.31 5.85 22.04
N THR A 169 20.86 5.56 23.24
CA THR A 169 20.48 4.22 23.71
C THR A 169 19.25 4.36 24.59
N ILE A 170 18.20 3.59 24.29
CA ILE A 170 16.98 3.53 25.08
C ILE A 170 16.61 2.08 25.36
N ARG A 171 15.72 1.87 26.31
CA ARG A 171 15.20 0.54 26.65
C ARG A 171 13.70 0.49 26.50
N SER A 172 13.20 -0.63 25.97
CA SER A 172 11.76 -0.88 25.82
C SER A 172 11.45 -2.33 26.13
N ARG A 173 10.28 -2.59 26.71
CA ARG A 173 9.75 -3.96 26.87
C ARG A 173 9.14 -4.47 25.55
N TYR A 174 8.57 -3.56 24.76
CA TYR A 174 7.90 -3.89 23.51
C TYR A 174 8.51 -3.12 22.34
N ILE A 175 8.57 -3.76 21.19
CA ILE A 175 8.97 -3.15 19.92
C ILE A 175 7.97 -3.55 18.85
N ILE A 176 7.45 -2.56 18.11
CA ILE A 176 6.68 -2.78 16.89
C ILE A 176 7.58 -2.39 15.72
N ASN A 177 8.02 -3.37 14.96
CA ASN A 177 8.78 -3.15 13.74
C ASN A 177 7.85 -2.81 12.59
N SER A 178 7.69 -1.52 12.30
CA SER A 178 6.94 -0.99 11.16
C SER A 178 7.83 -0.22 10.18
N ALA A 179 9.08 -0.65 10.03
CA ALA A 179 10.13 0.06 9.30
C ALA A 179 10.03 -0.04 7.75
N GLY A 180 8.92 -0.56 7.21
CA GLY A 180 8.61 -0.57 5.77
C GLY A 180 9.72 -1.19 4.93
N LEU A 181 10.38 -0.39 4.07
CA LEU A 181 11.49 -0.85 3.22
C LEU A 181 12.72 -1.38 3.97
N ASN A 182 12.80 -1.17 5.28
CA ASN A 182 13.91 -1.66 6.12
C ASN A 182 13.42 -2.61 7.24
N SER A 183 12.21 -3.12 7.14
CA SER A 183 11.64 -3.97 8.19
C SER A 183 12.40 -5.29 8.38
N ASP A 184 12.95 -5.87 7.32
CA ASP A 184 13.83 -7.03 7.37
C ASP A 184 15.15 -6.74 8.11
N LYS A 185 15.73 -5.55 7.91
CA LYS A 185 16.95 -5.12 8.61
C LYS A 185 16.70 -4.95 10.09
N ILE A 186 15.57 -4.38 10.49
CA ILE A 186 15.20 -4.28 11.90
C ILE A 186 14.98 -5.68 12.51
N ALA A 187 14.32 -6.58 11.78
CA ALA A 187 14.16 -7.98 12.22
C ALA A 187 15.51 -8.71 12.39
N SER A 188 16.45 -8.48 11.48
CA SER A 188 17.80 -9.08 11.61
C SER A 188 18.60 -8.55 12.79
N MET A 189 18.37 -7.31 13.25
CA MET A 189 19.07 -6.72 14.39
C MET A 189 18.79 -7.44 15.71
N VAL A 190 17.62 -8.10 15.84
CA VAL A 190 17.28 -8.91 17.02
C VAL A 190 17.70 -10.37 16.89
N GLY A 191 18.44 -10.72 15.82
CA GLY A 191 19.00 -12.06 15.60
C GLY A 191 18.09 -12.99 14.78
N LEU A 192 16.99 -12.51 14.20
CA LEU A 192 16.16 -13.32 13.31
C LEU A 192 16.87 -13.61 11.99
N ASP A 193 16.86 -14.88 11.58
CA ASP A 193 17.32 -15.31 10.26
C ASP A 193 16.24 -14.98 9.22
N ILE A 194 16.39 -13.81 8.58
CA ILE A 194 15.41 -13.28 7.63
C ILE A 194 15.25 -14.14 6.37
N ASP A 195 16.29 -14.85 5.95
CA ASP A 195 16.23 -15.73 4.78
C ASP A 195 15.45 -17.02 5.13
N LYS A 196 15.76 -17.65 6.28
CA LYS A 196 15.05 -18.84 6.76
C LYS A 196 13.56 -18.57 7.04
N LEU A 197 13.24 -17.40 7.62
CA LEU A 197 11.88 -16.99 7.94
C LEU A 197 11.12 -16.42 6.71
N GLY A 198 11.82 -16.18 5.61
CA GLY A 198 11.26 -15.57 4.42
C GLY A 198 10.86 -14.11 4.65
N TYR A 199 11.58 -13.38 5.48
CA TYR A 199 11.31 -11.97 5.82
C TYR A 199 12.06 -10.98 4.95
N LYS A 200 12.94 -11.46 4.07
CA LYS A 200 13.71 -10.61 3.17
C LYS A 200 12.82 -9.71 2.32
N ILE A 201 13.10 -8.42 2.32
CA ILE A 201 12.38 -7.43 1.52
C ILE A 201 13.01 -7.31 0.14
N HIS A 202 12.18 -7.43 -0.88
CA HIS A 202 12.52 -7.16 -2.26
C HIS A 202 11.93 -5.81 -2.68
N TYR A 203 12.77 -4.91 -3.19
CA TYR A 203 12.35 -3.58 -3.60
C TYR A 203 11.70 -3.63 -4.98
N CYS A 204 10.36 -3.52 -5.03
CA CYS A 204 9.62 -3.46 -6.28
C CYS A 204 9.23 -2.01 -6.59
N LYS A 205 9.98 -1.38 -7.49
CA LYS A 205 9.78 0.00 -7.91
C LYS A 205 8.64 0.11 -8.91
N GLY A 206 7.99 1.27 -8.93
CA GLY A 206 6.97 1.62 -9.91
C GLY A 206 7.04 3.11 -10.20
N ASP A 207 7.12 3.44 -11.48
CA ASP A 207 7.14 4.79 -11.98
C ASP A 207 5.73 5.26 -12.31
N TYR A 208 5.50 6.56 -12.17
CA TYR A 208 4.24 7.21 -12.46
C TYR A 208 4.43 8.39 -13.39
N TYR A 209 3.49 8.53 -14.31
CA TYR A 209 3.24 9.73 -15.09
C TYR A 209 1.89 10.33 -14.69
N ARG A 210 1.65 11.58 -15.08
CA ARG A 210 0.39 12.26 -14.80
C ARG A 210 -0.15 13.00 -16.01
N ILE A 211 -1.46 13.12 -16.07
CA ILE A 211 -2.19 14.01 -16.96
C ILE A 211 -2.75 15.15 -16.12
N SER A 212 -2.34 16.39 -16.44
CA SER A 212 -2.86 17.60 -15.79
C SER A 212 -3.90 18.29 -16.67
N GLY A 213 -4.88 18.95 -16.07
CA GLY A 213 -5.92 19.68 -16.77
C GLY A 213 -7.17 18.83 -17.02
N ASN A 214 -7.55 18.65 -18.27
CA ASN A 214 -8.79 17.96 -18.63
C ASN A 214 -8.73 16.48 -18.26
N THR A 215 -9.45 16.09 -17.21
CA THR A 215 -9.42 14.72 -16.66
C THR A 215 -10.08 13.73 -17.62
N PRO A 216 -9.35 12.76 -18.18
CA PRO A 216 -9.89 11.84 -19.19
C PRO A 216 -10.83 10.78 -18.60
N VAL A 217 -10.72 10.48 -17.31
CA VAL A 217 -11.51 9.47 -16.61
C VAL A 217 -12.04 10.01 -15.28
N ARG A 218 -13.18 9.47 -14.84
CA ARG A 218 -13.87 9.86 -13.60
C ARG A 218 -13.64 8.86 -12.48
N MET A 219 -13.38 7.60 -12.85
CA MET A 219 -13.21 6.45 -11.97
C MET A 219 -11.79 5.91 -12.06
N LEU A 220 -11.45 4.98 -11.19
CA LEU A 220 -10.24 4.19 -11.37
C LEU A 220 -10.45 3.20 -12.53
N VAL A 221 -9.54 3.21 -13.48
CA VAL A 221 -9.59 2.35 -14.67
C VAL A 221 -8.38 1.43 -14.68
N TYR A 222 -8.65 0.14 -14.53
CA TYR A 222 -7.62 -0.89 -14.45
C TYR A 222 -7.85 -1.93 -15.54
N PRO A 223 -6.87 -2.25 -16.37
CA PRO A 223 -6.96 -3.44 -17.19
C PRO A 223 -6.88 -4.70 -16.30
N VAL A 224 -7.32 -5.83 -16.82
CA VAL A 224 -7.06 -7.12 -16.18
C VAL A 224 -5.54 -7.29 -16.02
N PRO A 225 -5.07 -7.82 -14.87
CA PRO A 225 -3.66 -8.12 -14.66
C PRO A 225 -3.13 -9.07 -15.74
N ASP A 226 -2.00 -8.70 -16.34
CA ASP A 226 -1.28 -9.60 -17.24
C ASP A 226 -0.27 -10.48 -16.48
N ARG A 227 0.41 -11.38 -17.21
CA ARG A 227 1.41 -12.29 -16.60
C ARG A 227 2.59 -11.56 -15.95
N PHE A 228 2.76 -10.27 -16.25
CA PHE A 228 3.89 -9.46 -15.82
C PHE A 228 3.52 -8.43 -14.72
N GLY A 229 2.24 -8.27 -14.39
CA GLY A 229 1.80 -7.35 -13.34
C GLY A 229 0.33 -6.93 -13.44
N LEU A 230 -0.06 -5.89 -12.68
CA LEU A 230 -1.43 -5.36 -12.66
C LEU A 230 -1.80 -4.50 -13.89
N GLY A 231 -0.92 -4.42 -14.87
CA GLY A 231 -1.07 -3.47 -15.99
C GLY A 231 -0.84 -2.01 -15.57
N ILE A 232 -0.97 -1.09 -16.53
CA ILE A 232 -0.90 0.36 -16.26
C ILE A 232 -2.30 0.87 -15.98
N HIS A 233 -2.48 1.52 -14.84
CA HIS A 233 -3.74 2.05 -14.38
C HIS A 233 -3.93 3.53 -14.75
N LEU A 234 -5.18 3.98 -14.83
CA LEU A 234 -5.54 5.39 -14.77
C LEU A 234 -6.23 5.65 -13.43
N THR A 235 -5.63 6.50 -12.62
CA THR A 235 -6.10 6.79 -11.26
C THR A 235 -6.30 8.29 -11.10
N PRO A 236 -7.56 8.79 -11.10
CA PRO A 236 -7.83 10.17 -10.73
C PRO A 236 -7.42 10.41 -9.27
N ASP A 237 -6.97 11.62 -8.97
CA ASP A 237 -6.75 12.05 -7.58
C ASP A 237 -7.85 13.04 -7.13
N ILE A 238 -7.78 13.45 -5.87
CA ILE A 238 -8.78 14.37 -5.30
C ILE A 238 -8.69 15.79 -5.89
N TYR A 239 -7.57 16.14 -6.52
CA TYR A 239 -7.28 17.46 -7.09
C TYR A 239 -7.61 17.58 -8.58
N GLY A 240 -8.03 16.49 -9.23
CA GLY A 240 -8.40 16.49 -10.66
C GLY A 240 -7.22 16.17 -11.59
N THR A 241 -6.14 15.60 -11.07
CA THR A 241 -5.05 15.01 -11.86
C THR A 241 -5.33 13.52 -12.08
N VAL A 242 -4.92 12.96 -13.20
CA VAL A 242 -4.95 11.51 -13.43
C VAL A 242 -3.54 10.96 -13.48
N ARG A 243 -3.22 10.04 -12.57
CA ARG A 243 -1.97 9.28 -12.60
C ARG A 243 -2.07 8.12 -13.56
N ILE A 244 -1.00 7.92 -14.31
CA ILE A 244 -0.80 6.80 -15.23
C ILE A 244 0.26 5.91 -14.59
N GLY A 245 -0.11 4.70 -14.27
CA GLY A 245 0.81 3.77 -13.58
C GLY A 245 0.24 3.23 -12.26
N PRO A 246 1.11 2.61 -11.47
CA PRO A 246 2.52 2.40 -11.74
C PRO A 246 2.78 1.19 -12.65
N ASN A 247 3.98 1.12 -13.22
CA ASN A 247 4.55 -0.14 -13.64
C ASN A 247 5.15 -0.91 -12.43
N ALA A 248 5.85 -2.03 -12.69
CA ALA A 248 6.48 -2.81 -11.63
C ALA A 248 7.77 -3.47 -12.13
N TYR A 249 8.88 -3.21 -11.45
CA TYR A 249 10.17 -3.86 -11.68
C TYR A 249 11.00 -3.88 -10.41
N TYR A 250 11.87 -4.87 -10.27
CA TYR A 250 12.71 -5.02 -9.08
C TYR A 250 14.01 -4.23 -9.20
N VAL A 251 14.46 -3.67 -8.09
CA VAL A 251 15.71 -2.89 -7.97
C VAL A 251 16.49 -3.32 -6.73
N ASP A 252 17.81 -3.14 -6.76
CA ASP A 252 18.68 -3.55 -5.64
C ASP A 252 18.86 -2.46 -4.58
N ARG A 253 18.46 -1.23 -4.89
CA ARG A 253 18.61 -0.08 -4.00
C ARG A 253 17.38 0.82 -4.00
N ILE A 254 17.21 1.57 -2.91
CA ILE A 254 16.18 2.60 -2.81
C ILE A 254 16.62 3.82 -3.62
N ASP A 255 15.95 4.04 -4.73
CA ASP A 255 16.16 5.15 -5.64
C ASP A 255 14.81 5.56 -6.25
N TYR A 256 14.47 6.83 -6.18
CA TYR A 256 13.18 7.37 -6.62
C TYR A 256 13.24 8.09 -7.97
N LYS A 257 14.32 7.93 -8.74
CA LYS A 257 14.40 8.47 -10.10
C LYS A 257 13.47 7.67 -11.01
N ILE A 258 12.71 8.36 -11.87
CA ILE A 258 11.91 7.72 -12.93
C ILE A 258 12.88 7.17 -13.98
N GLU A 259 12.75 5.89 -14.29
CA GLU A 259 13.64 5.19 -15.24
C GLU A 259 12.89 4.69 -16.49
N THR A 260 11.58 4.42 -16.35
CA THR A 260 10.78 3.92 -17.47
C THR A 260 10.30 5.06 -18.35
N GLU A 261 10.58 4.98 -19.64
CA GLU A 261 10.19 6.01 -20.60
C GLU A 261 8.67 6.17 -20.72
N LYS A 262 8.23 7.40 -20.91
CA LYS A 262 6.81 7.80 -21.07
C LYS A 262 6.08 6.99 -22.14
N ASN A 263 6.75 6.71 -23.25
CA ASN A 263 6.15 6.00 -24.39
C ASN A 263 5.72 4.56 -24.03
N VAL A 264 6.38 3.93 -23.05
CA VAL A 264 5.96 2.60 -22.55
C VAL A 264 4.55 2.69 -21.95
N PHE A 265 4.31 3.69 -21.11
CA PHE A 265 3.00 3.94 -20.49
C PHE A 265 1.93 4.28 -21.53
N ILE A 266 2.25 5.18 -22.46
CA ILE A 266 1.33 5.57 -23.55
C ILE A 266 0.90 4.36 -24.36
N ASN A 267 1.85 3.51 -24.78
CA ASN A 267 1.57 2.34 -25.60
C ASN A 267 0.67 1.31 -24.88
N LEU A 268 0.84 1.14 -23.56
CA LEU A 268 0.00 0.24 -22.78
C LEU A 268 -1.41 0.80 -22.57
N VAL A 269 -1.54 2.08 -22.21
CA VAL A 269 -2.84 2.74 -22.01
C VAL A 269 -3.61 2.87 -23.31
N LYS A 270 -2.93 3.10 -24.44
CA LYS A 270 -3.55 3.22 -25.77
C LYS A 270 -4.40 1.99 -26.15
N LYS A 271 -4.10 0.81 -25.60
CA LYS A 271 -4.86 -0.41 -25.87
C LYS A 271 -6.31 -0.30 -25.43
N TYR A 272 -6.57 0.38 -24.29
CA TYR A 272 -7.92 0.53 -23.74
C TYR A 272 -8.43 1.99 -23.74
N MET A 273 -7.55 2.97 -23.94
CA MET A 273 -7.87 4.40 -24.10
C MET A 273 -7.08 4.97 -25.28
N PRO A 274 -7.54 4.79 -26.54
CA PRO A 274 -6.81 5.26 -27.72
C PRO A 274 -6.49 6.75 -27.73
N ASP A 275 -7.37 7.57 -27.15
CA ASP A 275 -7.24 9.04 -27.09
C ASP A 275 -6.12 9.52 -26.17
N ILE A 276 -5.42 8.64 -25.43
CA ILE A 276 -4.35 9.01 -24.51
C ILE A 276 -3.25 9.84 -25.18
N ILE A 277 -3.03 9.66 -26.47
CA ILE A 277 -2.05 10.40 -27.28
C ILE A 277 -2.33 11.89 -27.41
N ASN A 278 -3.57 12.30 -27.14
CA ASN A 278 -4.02 13.70 -27.24
C ASN A 278 -3.82 14.48 -25.92
N TYR A 279 -3.30 13.83 -24.88
CA TYR A 279 -3.10 14.45 -23.58
C TYR A 279 -1.65 14.83 -23.34
N ASN A 280 -1.43 15.92 -22.60
CA ASN A 280 -0.11 16.26 -22.10
C ASN A 280 0.23 15.36 -20.92
N ILE A 281 1.26 14.54 -21.09
CA ILE A 281 1.70 13.55 -20.10
C ILE A 281 3.09 13.95 -19.60
N GLU A 282 3.21 14.13 -18.29
CA GLU A 282 4.41 14.58 -17.61
C GLU A 282 4.87 13.52 -16.59
N GLU A 283 6.15 13.52 -16.26
CA GLU A 283 6.67 12.74 -15.14
C GLU A 283 6.00 13.18 -13.82
N ASP A 284 5.68 12.22 -12.96
CA ASP A 284 5.13 12.50 -11.62
C ASP A 284 6.16 12.11 -10.55
N PHE A 285 6.17 10.86 -10.14
CA PHE A 285 7.12 10.33 -9.15
C PHE A 285 7.32 8.83 -9.35
N SER A 286 8.25 8.25 -8.57
CA SER A 286 8.34 6.80 -8.40
C SER A 286 8.12 6.41 -6.94
N GLY A 287 7.60 5.20 -6.72
CA GLY A 287 7.43 4.58 -5.41
C GLY A 287 8.09 3.21 -5.36
N ILE A 288 8.43 2.76 -4.17
CA ILE A 288 9.03 1.43 -3.96
C ILE A 288 8.16 0.66 -2.97
N ARG A 289 7.74 -0.55 -3.39
CA ARG A 289 6.97 -1.48 -2.56
C ARG A 289 7.93 -2.40 -1.81
N PRO A 290 7.80 -2.51 -0.47
CA PRO A 290 8.54 -3.50 0.32
C PRO A 290 7.90 -4.89 0.15
N LYS A 291 8.22 -5.60 -0.92
CA LYS A 291 7.62 -6.91 -1.18
C LYS A 291 8.36 -8.04 -0.47
N LEU A 292 7.60 -8.96 0.13
CA LEU A 292 8.12 -10.28 0.51
C LEU A 292 8.26 -11.20 -0.69
N GLN A 293 7.47 -10.97 -1.73
CA GLN A 293 7.53 -11.70 -2.99
C GLN A 293 8.75 -11.26 -3.78
N GLY A 294 9.66 -12.19 -4.05
CA GLY A 294 10.80 -11.97 -4.93
C GLY A 294 10.43 -12.03 -6.43
N PRO A 295 11.38 -11.72 -7.32
CA PRO A 295 11.19 -11.91 -8.76
C PRO A 295 10.81 -13.36 -9.07
N ASN A 296 9.77 -13.56 -9.90
CA ASN A 296 9.26 -14.87 -10.34
C ASN A 296 8.63 -15.74 -9.22
N GLU A 297 8.37 -15.19 -8.04
CA GLU A 297 7.64 -15.89 -6.99
C GLU A 297 6.13 -15.63 -7.11
N GLY A 298 5.34 -16.53 -6.52
CA GLY A 298 3.88 -16.39 -6.39
C GLY A 298 3.48 -15.36 -5.33
N PHE A 299 2.18 -15.23 -5.12
CA PHE A 299 1.61 -14.32 -4.11
C PHE A 299 2.22 -14.55 -2.72
N ARG A 300 2.57 -13.46 -2.05
CA ARG A 300 2.98 -13.42 -0.64
C ARG A 300 2.09 -12.44 0.11
N ASP A 301 1.58 -12.88 1.27
CA ASP A 301 0.78 -12.05 2.15
C ASP A 301 1.64 -11.11 3.01
N PHE A 302 1.02 -10.22 3.77
CA PHE A 302 1.67 -9.51 4.87
C PHE A 302 2.15 -10.50 5.94
N THR A 303 3.27 -10.20 6.57
CA THR A 303 3.66 -10.84 7.81
C THR A 303 3.43 -9.86 8.96
N ILE A 304 2.45 -10.17 9.80
CA ILE A 304 2.20 -9.46 11.06
C ILE A 304 2.26 -10.52 12.15
N LYS A 305 3.34 -10.53 12.91
CA LYS A 305 3.63 -11.62 13.83
C LYS A 305 4.31 -11.12 15.11
N HIS A 306 3.84 -11.64 16.24
CA HIS A 306 4.60 -11.62 17.49
C HIS A 306 5.66 -12.72 17.42
N GLU A 307 6.90 -12.39 17.76
CA GLU A 307 8.06 -13.29 17.56
C GLU A 307 8.40 -14.13 18.81
N ASP A 308 7.42 -14.45 19.61
CA ASP A 308 7.54 -15.29 20.81
C ASP A 308 8.07 -16.70 20.51
N ASP A 309 7.63 -17.30 19.39
CA ASP A 309 8.17 -18.59 18.89
C ASP A 309 9.69 -18.54 18.61
N ASN A 310 10.26 -17.34 18.49
CA ASN A 310 11.69 -17.09 18.30
C ASN A 310 12.35 -16.56 19.57
N ASP A 311 11.75 -16.79 20.74
CA ASP A 311 12.20 -16.27 22.03
C ASP A 311 12.30 -14.74 22.09
N LEU A 312 11.51 -14.01 21.29
CA LEU A 312 11.48 -12.56 21.22
C LEU A 312 10.15 -12.00 21.73
N PHE A 313 9.81 -12.33 22.97
CA PHE A 313 8.62 -11.79 23.63
C PHE A 313 8.59 -10.26 23.59
N GLY A 314 7.44 -9.69 23.25
CA GLY A 314 7.26 -8.25 23.10
C GLY A 314 7.81 -7.64 21.79
N PHE A 315 8.27 -8.46 20.84
CA PHE A 315 8.70 -7.99 19.53
C PHE A 315 7.67 -8.37 18.47
N ILE A 316 7.01 -7.38 17.89
CA ILE A 316 6.03 -7.56 16.82
C ILE A 316 6.60 -7.09 15.49
N ASN A 317 6.62 -7.96 14.51
CA ASN A 317 7.02 -7.67 13.14
C ASN A 317 5.83 -7.33 12.24
N LEU A 318 5.96 -6.23 11.48
CA LEU A 318 5.11 -5.90 10.35
C LEU A 318 5.98 -5.86 9.09
N ILE A 319 6.09 -6.98 8.39
CA ILE A 319 7.00 -7.15 7.24
C ILE A 319 6.21 -7.29 5.95
N GLY A 320 6.71 -6.67 4.89
CA GLY A 320 6.07 -6.75 3.59
C GLY A 320 4.76 -5.95 3.49
N ILE A 321 4.61 -4.91 4.30
CA ILE A 321 3.41 -4.05 4.24
C ILE A 321 3.52 -3.13 3.03
N GLU A 322 3.23 -3.71 1.86
CA GLU A 322 3.09 -3.05 0.56
C GLU A 322 1.62 -2.69 0.27
N SER A 323 1.22 -2.50 -1.00
CA SER A 323 -0.20 -2.39 -1.35
C SER A 323 -0.96 -3.68 -0.96
N PRO A 324 -2.07 -3.58 -0.24
CA PRO A 324 -2.91 -2.41 0.08
C PRO A 324 -2.62 -1.77 1.45
N GLY A 325 -1.38 -1.75 1.92
CA GLY A 325 -0.98 -1.39 3.28
C GLY A 325 -1.52 -0.04 3.79
N LEU A 326 -1.56 1.00 2.94
CA LEU A 326 -2.12 2.29 3.34
C LEU A 326 -3.62 2.17 3.62
N THR A 327 -4.38 1.48 2.76
CA THR A 327 -5.80 1.19 3.02
C THR A 327 -5.98 0.33 4.26
N ALA A 328 -5.13 -0.66 4.46
CA ALA A 328 -5.18 -1.58 5.58
C ALA A 328 -4.70 -0.95 6.90
N SER A 329 -3.97 0.17 6.85
CA SER A 329 -3.23 0.72 8.00
C SER A 329 -4.06 0.91 9.28
N PRO A 330 -5.30 1.43 9.28
CA PRO A 330 -6.08 1.54 10.50
C PRO A 330 -6.52 0.17 11.05
N ALA A 331 -6.80 -0.78 10.17
CA ALA A 331 -7.13 -2.15 10.57
C ALA A 331 -5.88 -2.90 11.08
N ILE A 332 -4.70 -2.66 10.50
CA ILE A 332 -3.42 -3.19 11.01
C ILE A 332 -3.17 -2.66 12.42
N GLY A 333 -3.36 -1.36 12.65
CA GLY A 333 -3.19 -0.76 13.98
C GLY A 333 -4.09 -1.42 15.02
N LYS A 334 -5.36 -1.65 14.70
CA LYS A 334 -6.30 -2.37 15.55
C LYS A 334 -5.85 -3.82 15.80
N TYR A 335 -5.49 -4.54 14.75
CA TYR A 335 -5.03 -5.94 14.83
C TYR A 335 -3.80 -6.09 15.73
N VAL A 336 -2.84 -5.17 15.63
CA VAL A 336 -1.65 -5.16 16.50
C VAL A 336 -2.01 -4.81 17.94
N SER A 337 -2.95 -3.88 18.17
CA SER A 337 -3.43 -3.54 19.52
C SER A 337 -4.06 -4.76 20.22
N GLU A 338 -4.86 -5.53 19.48
CA GLU A 338 -5.49 -6.76 19.99
C GLU A 338 -4.45 -7.84 20.36
N MET A 339 -3.29 -7.89 19.66
CA MET A 339 -2.20 -8.79 20.06
C MET A 339 -1.66 -8.47 21.45
N PHE A 340 -1.52 -7.16 21.79
CA PHE A 340 -1.06 -6.77 23.12
C PHE A 340 -2.11 -7.03 24.22
N GLU A 341 -3.39 -6.83 23.93
CA GLU A 341 -4.46 -7.05 24.90
C GLU A 341 -4.57 -8.52 25.30
N ASN A 342 -4.32 -9.44 24.37
CA ASN A 342 -4.35 -10.89 24.62
C ASN A 342 -3.13 -11.40 25.40
N GLU A 343 -2.06 -10.62 25.52
CA GLU A 343 -0.85 -11.01 26.24
C GLU A 343 -0.79 -10.46 27.69
N VAL A 344 -1.58 -9.44 27.97
CA VAL A 344 -1.60 -8.76 29.28
C VAL A 344 -2.61 -9.41 30.25
N ILE A 345 -3.40 -10.39 29.76
CA ILE A 345 -4.32 -11.20 30.57
C ILE A 345 -3.68 -12.55 30.88
#